data_1d6192d885bc8e507037d2918df8b68f
#
_entry.id   1d6192d885bc8e507037d2918df8b68f
#
_cell.length_a   1.000
_cell.length_b   1.000
_cell.length_c   1.000
_cell.angle_alpha   90.00
_cell.angle_beta   90.00
_cell.angle_gamma   90.00
#
_symmetry.space_group_name_H-M   'P 1'
#
loop_
_entity.id
_entity.type
_entity.pdbx_description
1 polymer ?
#
loop_
_entity_poly.entity_id
_entity_poly.type
_entity_poly.pdbx_seq_one_letter_code
_entity_poly.pdbx_strand_id
1 'polypeptide(L)'
;MSRILAVHASPRGERSQSRRLAEVFLAAYREAHPQARVARREVGRVPLPAVTEAFVAAAFHPQPEQRSLAMQADLALSDQLVGELFDSDLLVISTPMYNFSVPSGLKAWIDQIVRLGVTFDFVLDNGVAQYRPLLRGKRALIVTSRGGHGFGPGGENQAMNHADPWLRTALGFIGIDEV
;
A
#
# COMPACT_ATOMS: atom_id res chain seq x y z
N MET A 1 -20.23 -3.06 -8.82
CA MET A 1 -19.90 -1.64 -8.68
C MET A 1 -18.43 -1.57 -8.24
N SER A 2 -17.54 -1.03 -9.08
CA SER A 2 -16.09 -1.02 -8.78
C SER A 2 -15.74 0.06 -7.77
N ARG A 3 -14.97 -0.28 -6.73
CA ARG A 3 -14.47 0.63 -5.71
C ARG A 3 -12.97 0.75 -5.85
N ILE A 4 -12.47 1.96 -6.00
CA ILE A 4 -11.06 2.24 -6.22
C ILE A 4 -10.51 2.98 -5.00
N LEU A 5 -9.36 2.53 -4.48
CA LEU A 5 -8.57 3.28 -3.52
C LEU A 5 -7.37 3.88 -4.26
N ALA A 6 -7.33 5.21 -4.37
CA ALA A 6 -6.22 5.94 -4.96
C ALA A 6 -5.29 6.47 -3.86
N VAL A 7 -4.07 5.94 -3.79
CA VAL A 7 -3.04 6.32 -2.80
C VAL A 7 -2.01 7.21 -3.48
N HIS A 8 -1.89 8.46 -3.00
CA HIS A 8 -0.99 9.47 -3.57
C HIS A 8 0.19 9.72 -2.63
N ALA A 9 1.39 9.33 -3.08
CA ALA A 9 2.61 9.34 -2.26
C ALA A 9 3.53 10.56 -2.50
N SER A 10 3.20 11.40 -3.47
CA SER A 10 4.02 12.57 -3.77
C SER A 10 3.67 13.77 -2.88
N PRO A 11 4.65 14.39 -2.17
CA PRO A 11 4.42 15.62 -1.42
C PRO A 11 4.18 16.86 -2.32
N ARG A 12 4.44 16.75 -3.62
CA ARG A 12 4.35 17.87 -4.57
C ARG A 12 2.91 18.26 -4.94
N GLY A 13 1.89 17.52 -4.48
CA GLY A 13 0.49 17.79 -4.79
C GLY A 13 0.24 17.83 -6.30
N GLU A 14 -0.38 18.90 -6.79
CA GLU A 14 -0.74 19.08 -8.21
C GLU A 14 0.46 19.13 -9.17
N ARG A 15 1.66 19.42 -8.67
CA ARG A 15 2.89 19.39 -9.46
C ARG A 15 3.49 17.99 -9.63
N SER A 16 2.85 16.96 -9.08
CA SER A 16 3.31 15.57 -9.17
C SER A 16 2.96 14.95 -10.51
N GLN A 17 3.97 14.45 -11.24
CA GLN A 17 3.76 13.76 -12.51
C GLN A 17 3.05 12.40 -12.31
N SER A 18 3.46 11.62 -11.30
CA SER A 18 2.81 10.34 -11.01
C SER A 18 1.33 10.52 -10.63
N ARG A 19 1.00 11.55 -9.82
CA ARG A 19 -0.40 11.90 -9.52
C ARG A 19 -1.18 12.24 -10.79
N ARG A 20 -0.65 13.14 -11.62
CA ARG A 20 -1.32 13.56 -12.86
C ARG A 20 -1.65 12.37 -13.76
N LEU A 21 -0.70 11.45 -13.96
CA LEU A 21 -0.93 10.22 -14.73
C LEU A 21 -1.99 9.32 -14.09
N ALA A 22 -1.97 9.15 -12.76
CA ALA A 22 -2.98 8.38 -12.07
C ALA A 22 -4.39 9.02 -12.19
N GLU A 23 -4.51 10.34 -12.11
CA GLU A 23 -5.80 11.03 -12.29
C GLU A 23 -6.30 10.92 -13.74
N VAL A 24 -5.43 10.91 -14.76
CA VAL A 24 -5.83 10.62 -16.15
C VAL A 24 -6.42 9.21 -16.26
N PHE A 25 -5.76 8.22 -15.67
CA PHE A 25 -6.29 6.85 -15.62
C PHE A 25 -7.65 6.79 -14.91
N LEU A 26 -7.77 7.43 -13.73
CA LEU A 26 -9.01 7.43 -12.94
C LEU A 26 -10.16 8.12 -13.67
N ALA A 27 -9.89 9.19 -14.42
CA ALA A 27 -10.88 9.86 -15.24
C ALA A 27 -11.39 8.93 -16.36
N ALA A 28 -10.50 8.36 -17.17
CA ALA A 28 -10.84 7.41 -18.22
C ALA A 28 -11.56 6.17 -17.68
N TYR A 29 -11.12 5.65 -16.54
CA TYR A 29 -11.78 4.51 -15.89
C TYR A 29 -13.23 4.85 -15.50
N ARG A 30 -13.49 6.04 -14.95
CA ARG A 30 -14.85 6.48 -14.59
C ARG A 30 -15.74 6.73 -15.79
N GLU A 31 -15.20 7.20 -16.91
CA GLU A 31 -15.95 7.33 -18.18
C GLU A 31 -16.43 5.96 -18.65
N ALA A 32 -15.57 4.96 -18.61
CA ALA A 32 -15.91 3.57 -18.96
C ALA A 32 -16.81 2.87 -17.92
N HIS A 33 -16.72 3.30 -16.64
CA HIS A 33 -17.42 2.70 -15.51
C HIS A 33 -18.11 3.79 -14.66
N PRO A 34 -19.23 4.38 -15.11
CA PRO A 34 -19.85 5.54 -14.44
C PRO A 34 -20.26 5.31 -12.98
N GLN A 35 -20.45 4.06 -12.60
CA GLN A 35 -20.79 3.66 -11.21
C GLN A 35 -19.56 3.46 -10.31
N ALA A 36 -18.34 3.61 -10.84
CA ALA A 36 -17.12 3.44 -10.05
C ALA A 36 -16.99 4.55 -8.99
N ARG A 37 -16.64 4.15 -7.76
CA ARG A 37 -16.35 5.08 -6.66
C ARG A 37 -14.86 5.12 -6.41
N VAL A 38 -14.32 6.33 -6.22
CA VAL A 38 -12.89 6.55 -5.94
C VAL A 38 -12.74 7.21 -4.58
N ALA A 39 -12.17 6.46 -3.63
CA ALA A 39 -11.63 7.00 -2.39
C ALA A 39 -10.17 7.43 -2.60
N ARG A 40 -9.74 8.50 -1.94
CA ARG A 40 -8.36 9.01 -2.06
C ARG A 40 -7.69 9.04 -0.71
N ARG A 41 -6.45 8.52 -0.67
CA ARG A 41 -5.58 8.56 0.49
C ARG A 41 -4.30 9.34 0.16
N GLU A 42 -4.09 10.44 0.88
CA GLU A 42 -2.90 11.28 0.77
C GLU A 42 -1.85 10.83 1.79
N VAL A 43 -0.79 10.18 1.31
CA VAL A 43 0.30 9.73 2.19
C VAL A 43 1.59 10.54 1.98
N GLY A 44 1.65 11.33 0.91
CA GLY A 44 2.79 12.21 0.66
C GLY A 44 2.66 13.60 1.27
N ARG A 45 1.44 14.09 1.51
CA ARG A 45 1.15 15.43 2.04
C ARG A 45 0.64 15.40 3.47
N VAL A 46 0.00 14.32 3.87
CA VAL A 46 -0.47 14.08 5.23
C VAL A 46 0.40 12.97 5.80
N PRO A 47 1.40 13.29 6.63
CA PRO A 47 2.32 12.31 7.17
C PRO A 47 1.57 11.26 8.00
N LEU A 48 1.84 10.00 7.73
CA LEU A 48 1.43 8.91 8.59
C LEU A 48 2.48 8.70 9.69
N PRO A 49 2.08 8.37 10.92
CA PRO A 49 3.03 8.05 11.98
C PRO A 49 3.87 6.83 11.60
N ALA A 50 5.14 6.86 11.98
CA ALA A 50 5.98 5.68 11.94
C ALA A 50 5.44 4.62 12.91
N VAL A 51 5.71 3.34 12.60
CA VAL A 51 5.42 2.23 13.50
C VAL A 51 6.22 2.39 14.78
N THR A 52 5.53 2.32 15.92
CA THR A 52 6.10 2.42 17.27
C THR A 52 6.18 1.06 17.94
N GLU A 53 6.91 0.97 19.05
CA GLU A 53 6.92 -0.24 19.88
C GLU A 53 5.50 -0.61 20.37
N ALA A 54 4.72 0.38 20.81
CA ALA A 54 3.32 0.18 21.24
C ALA A 54 2.45 -0.39 20.11
N PHE A 55 2.61 0.13 18.88
CA PHE A 55 1.94 -0.43 17.70
C PHE A 55 2.33 -1.90 17.47
N VAL A 56 3.63 -2.22 17.54
CA VAL A 56 4.11 -3.60 17.34
C VAL A 56 3.55 -4.53 18.40
N ALA A 57 3.62 -4.14 19.68
CA ALA A 57 3.07 -4.91 20.79
C ALA A 57 1.56 -5.17 20.62
N ALA A 58 0.81 -4.17 20.16
CA ALA A 58 -0.62 -4.29 19.91
C ALA A 58 -0.90 -5.17 18.67
N ALA A 59 -0.17 -4.98 17.57
CA ALA A 59 -0.38 -5.70 16.31
C ALA A 59 -0.10 -7.20 16.45
N PHE A 60 0.94 -7.56 17.22
CA PHE A 60 1.36 -8.94 17.45
C PHE A 60 0.87 -9.54 18.78
N HIS A 61 -0.13 -8.90 19.42
CA HIS A 61 -0.69 -9.45 20.65
C HIS A 61 -1.28 -10.85 20.40
N PRO A 62 -0.86 -11.87 21.17
CA PRO A 62 -1.19 -13.28 20.88
C PRO A 62 -2.70 -13.57 20.97
N GLN A 63 -3.44 -12.73 21.67
CA GLN A 63 -4.91 -12.84 21.87
C GLN A 63 -5.55 -11.50 21.50
N PRO A 64 -5.83 -11.25 20.20
CA PRO A 64 -6.33 -9.95 19.71
C PRO A 64 -7.57 -9.43 20.45
N GLU A 65 -8.44 -10.33 20.90
CA GLU A 65 -9.65 -10.02 21.68
C GLU A 65 -9.37 -9.51 23.09
N GLN A 66 -8.16 -9.69 23.61
CA GLN A 66 -7.73 -9.21 24.93
C GLN A 66 -6.92 -7.91 24.87
N ARG A 67 -6.82 -7.28 23.68
CA ARG A 67 -6.15 -5.99 23.55
C ARG A 67 -6.80 -4.94 24.45
N SER A 68 -5.99 -4.24 25.23
CA SER A 68 -6.43 -3.11 26.03
C SER A 68 -6.98 -1.97 25.16
N LEU A 69 -7.73 -1.04 25.76
CA LEU A 69 -8.19 0.17 25.05
C LEU A 69 -7.02 1.00 24.48
N ALA A 70 -5.89 1.05 25.18
CA ALA A 70 -4.68 1.71 24.68
C ALA A 70 -4.15 1.01 23.42
N MET A 71 -4.02 -0.30 23.42
CA MET A 71 -3.60 -1.08 22.24
C MET A 71 -4.57 -0.92 21.06
N GLN A 72 -5.86 -0.87 21.31
CA GLN A 72 -6.86 -0.61 20.27
C GLN A 72 -6.71 0.80 19.70
N ALA A 73 -6.42 1.80 20.55
CA ALA A 73 -6.14 3.17 20.10
C ALA A 73 -4.86 3.25 19.25
N ASP A 74 -3.79 2.52 19.61
CA ASP A 74 -2.56 2.44 18.82
C ASP A 74 -2.79 1.84 17.42
N LEU A 75 -3.77 0.94 17.28
CA LEU A 75 -4.11 0.30 16.00
C LEU A 75 -5.18 1.04 15.19
N ALA A 76 -5.88 2.01 15.76
CA ALA A 76 -7.06 2.62 15.16
C ALA A 76 -6.82 3.19 13.74
N LEU A 77 -5.68 3.86 13.52
CA LEU A 77 -5.32 4.35 12.19
C LEU A 77 -5.07 3.20 11.22
N SER A 78 -4.34 2.18 11.63
CA SER A 78 -4.08 1.00 10.82
C SER A 78 -5.38 0.27 10.45
N ASP A 79 -6.31 0.13 11.40
CA ASP A 79 -7.61 -0.50 11.16
C ASP A 79 -8.42 0.31 10.13
N GLN A 80 -8.37 1.65 10.19
CA GLN A 80 -8.98 2.51 9.17
C GLN A 80 -8.35 2.27 7.79
N LEU A 81 -7.00 2.28 7.68
CA LEU A 81 -6.29 2.11 6.41
C LEU A 81 -6.52 0.72 5.80
N VAL A 82 -6.55 -0.29 6.64
CA VAL A 82 -6.88 -1.67 6.24
C VAL A 82 -8.34 -1.77 5.79
N GLY A 83 -9.28 -1.11 6.49
CA GLY A 83 -10.68 -1.03 6.08
C GLY A 83 -10.85 -0.43 4.69
N GLU A 84 -10.15 0.68 4.38
CA GLU A 84 -10.14 1.28 3.03
C GLU A 84 -9.63 0.30 1.97
N LEU A 85 -8.60 -0.49 2.30
CA LEU A 85 -8.06 -1.50 1.40
C LEU A 85 -9.06 -2.65 1.17
N PHE A 86 -9.70 -3.15 2.24
CA PHE A 86 -10.75 -4.19 2.12
C PHE A 86 -11.93 -3.70 1.29
N ASP A 87 -12.30 -2.45 1.43
CA ASP A 87 -13.43 -1.83 0.72
C ASP A 87 -13.15 -1.57 -0.77
N SER A 88 -11.91 -1.72 -1.24
CA SER A 88 -11.53 -1.48 -2.62
C SER A 88 -11.42 -2.78 -3.43
N ASP A 89 -11.72 -2.71 -4.72
CA ASP A 89 -11.50 -3.77 -5.71
C ASP A 89 -10.22 -3.51 -6.52
N LEU A 90 -9.88 -2.23 -6.70
CA LEU A 90 -8.70 -1.76 -7.41
C LEU A 90 -7.94 -0.74 -6.56
N LEU A 91 -6.66 -0.99 -6.38
CA LEU A 91 -5.70 -0.08 -5.74
C LEU A 91 -4.93 0.67 -6.83
N VAL A 92 -4.90 2.00 -6.78
CA VAL A 92 -4.09 2.84 -7.67
C VAL A 92 -3.07 3.59 -6.83
N ILE A 93 -1.80 3.21 -6.93
CA ILE A 93 -0.71 3.87 -6.19
C ILE A 93 0.04 4.80 -7.12
N SER A 94 0.05 6.10 -6.84
CA SER A 94 0.89 7.07 -7.55
C SER A 94 2.07 7.50 -6.68
N THR A 95 3.29 7.24 -7.14
CA THR A 95 4.50 7.50 -6.37
C THR A 95 5.65 8.04 -7.23
N PRO A 96 6.44 9.02 -6.75
CA PRO A 96 7.76 9.26 -7.32
C PRO A 96 8.75 8.22 -6.77
N MET A 97 9.84 8.01 -7.50
CA MET A 97 11.03 7.36 -6.95
C MET A 97 11.87 8.43 -6.23
N TYR A 98 12.11 8.23 -4.94
CA TYR A 98 13.02 9.05 -4.15
C TYR A 98 14.16 8.18 -3.60
N ASN A 99 15.39 8.59 -3.87
CA ASN A 99 16.58 7.85 -3.42
C ASN A 99 16.47 6.34 -3.75
N PHE A 100 16.11 6.05 -5.02
CA PHE A 100 15.96 4.69 -5.58
C PHE A 100 14.80 3.85 -5.03
N SER A 101 13.97 4.40 -4.13
CA SER A 101 12.85 3.69 -3.50
C SER A 101 11.60 4.57 -3.46
N VAL A 102 10.63 4.20 -2.62
CA VAL A 102 9.39 4.95 -2.40
C VAL A 102 9.58 6.05 -1.37
N PRO A 103 8.76 7.12 -1.38
CA PRO A 103 8.72 8.10 -0.30
C PRO A 103 8.37 7.48 1.05
N SER A 104 8.91 8.05 2.13
CA SER A 104 8.70 7.57 3.51
C SER A 104 7.23 7.45 3.90
N GLY A 105 6.37 8.37 3.44
CA GLY A 105 4.94 8.31 3.69
C GLY A 105 4.26 7.08 3.07
N LEU A 106 4.71 6.62 1.89
CA LEU A 106 4.21 5.38 1.29
C LEU A 106 4.75 4.15 2.03
N LYS A 107 6.00 4.19 2.48
CA LYS A 107 6.56 3.12 3.32
C LYS A 107 5.76 3.01 4.63
N ALA A 108 5.48 4.13 5.30
CA ALA A 108 4.67 4.15 6.51
C ALA A 108 3.25 3.60 6.27
N TRP A 109 2.64 3.91 5.11
CA TRP A 109 1.34 3.36 4.75
C TRP A 109 1.38 1.83 4.61
N ILE A 110 2.38 1.29 3.92
CA ILE A 110 2.58 -0.18 3.81
C ILE A 110 2.78 -0.81 5.19
N ASP A 111 3.57 -0.17 6.06
CA ASP A 111 3.82 -0.69 7.42
C ASP A 111 2.54 -0.74 8.27
N GLN A 112 1.58 0.15 8.01
CA GLN A 112 0.29 0.17 8.68
C GLN A 112 -0.69 -0.89 8.14
N ILE A 113 -0.61 -1.25 6.86
CA ILE A 113 -1.57 -2.18 6.23
C ILE A 113 -1.10 -3.63 6.20
N VAL A 114 0.19 -3.90 6.39
CA VAL A 114 0.72 -5.27 6.51
C VAL A 114 0.54 -5.74 7.96
N ARG A 115 -0.58 -6.40 8.23
CA ARG A 115 -1.06 -6.73 9.58
C ARG A 115 -1.26 -8.22 9.75
N LEU A 116 -0.62 -8.79 10.77
CA LEU A 116 -0.79 -10.19 11.17
C LEU A 116 -2.25 -10.46 11.60
N GLY A 117 -2.81 -11.57 11.11
CA GLY A 117 -4.18 -11.98 11.36
C GLY A 117 -5.24 -11.12 10.66
N VAL A 118 -4.84 -10.11 9.84
CA VAL A 118 -5.75 -9.19 9.15
C VAL A 118 -5.52 -9.19 7.64
N THR A 119 -4.30 -8.85 7.17
CA THR A 119 -3.95 -8.85 5.74
C THR A 119 -3.01 -9.98 5.36
N PHE A 120 -2.32 -10.56 6.32
CA PHE A 120 -1.56 -11.80 6.17
C PHE A 120 -1.65 -12.63 7.45
N ASP A 121 -1.31 -13.91 7.34
CA ASP A 121 -1.20 -14.84 8.46
C ASP A 121 0.00 -15.77 8.21
N PHE A 122 0.33 -16.62 9.18
CA PHE A 122 1.29 -17.69 8.99
C PHE A 122 0.90 -18.94 9.78
N VAL A 123 1.35 -20.09 9.30
CA VAL A 123 1.33 -21.35 10.03
C VAL A 123 2.75 -21.85 10.21
N LEU A 124 3.02 -22.53 11.30
CA LEU A 124 4.30 -23.22 11.48
C LEU A 124 4.17 -24.62 10.89
N ASP A 125 4.99 -24.90 9.88
CA ASP A 125 5.15 -26.23 9.29
C ASP A 125 6.57 -26.69 9.60
N ASN A 126 6.71 -27.74 10.41
CA ASN A 126 8.01 -28.25 10.91
C ASN A 126 8.90 -27.16 11.50
N GLY A 127 8.33 -26.18 12.20
CA GLY A 127 9.05 -25.06 12.82
C GLY A 127 9.42 -23.92 11.85
N VAL A 128 9.02 -24.01 10.58
CA VAL A 128 9.23 -22.96 9.56
C VAL A 128 7.93 -22.20 9.33
N ALA A 129 7.99 -20.87 9.40
CA ALA A 129 6.83 -20.04 9.13
C ALA A 129 6.45 -20.08 7.64
N GLN A 130 5.23 -20.52 7.34
CA GLN A 130 4.62 -20.47 6.01
C GLN A 130 3.62 -19.32 6.00
N TYR A 131 3.96 -18.22 5.31
CA TYR A 131 3.12 -17.04 5.23
C TYR A 131 1.96 -17.24 4.27
N ARG A 132 0.79 -16.73 4.66
CA ARG A 132 -0.45 -16.80 3.87
C ARG A 132 -1.06 -15.42 3.72
N PRO A 133 -1.23 -14.94 2.49
CA PRO A 133 -1.96 -13.70 2.23
C PRO A 133 -3.45 -13.88 2.54
N LEU A 134 -4.09 -12.85 3.07
CA LEU A 134 -5.51 -12.88 3.44
C LEU A 134 -6.41 -12.07 2.49
N LEU A 135 -5.85 -11.11 1.73
CA LEU A 135 -6.63 -10.40 0.71
C LEU A 135 -6.86 -11.29 -0.52
N ARG A 136 -8.01 -11.11 -1.17
CA ARG A 136 -8.39 -11.87 -2.37
C ARG A 136 -9.14 -10.99 -3.36
N GLY A 137 -8.99 -11.29 -4.67
CA GLY A 137 -9.74 -10.66 -5.74
C GLY A 137 -9.46 -9.17 -5.95
N LYS A 138 -8.31 -8.69 -5.47
CA LYS A 138 -7.89 -7.29 -5.61
C LYS A 138 -6.81 -7.17 -6.67
N ARG A 139 -6.81 -6.02 -7.36
CA ARG A 139 -5.80 -5.66 -8.35
C ARG A 139 -5.12 -4.36 -7.97
N ALA A 140 -3.92 -4.13 -8.48
CA ALA A 140 -3.24 -2.86 -8.28
C ALA A 140 -2.68 -2.30 -9.58
N LEU A 141 -2.68 -0.97 -9.69
CA LEU A 141 -1.95 -0.21 -10.70
C LEU A 141 -0.92 0.68 -9.98
N ILE A 142 0.35 0.48 -10.28
CA ILE A 142 1.43 1.32 -9.77
C ILE A 142 1.85 2.32 -10.88
N VAL A 143 1.70 3.61 -10.59
CA VAL A 143 2.11 4.71 -11.47
C VAL A 143 3.32 5.38 -10.85
N THR A 144 4.50 5.17 -11.45
CA THR A 144 5.75 5.74 -10.93
C THR A 144 6.27 6.88 -11.82
N SER A 145 6.89 7.89 -11.20
CA SER A 145 7.68 8.91 -11.88
C SER A 145 9.12 8.92 -11.36
N ARG A 146 10.08 9.10 -12.26
CA ARG A 146 11.51 9.03 -11.97
C ARG A 146 12.23 10.21 -12.62
N GLY A 147 13.30 10.68 -11.96
CA GLY A 147 14.11 11.78 -12.48
C GLY A 147 15.14 11.37 -13.53
N GLY A 148 15.36 10.06 -13.74
CA GLY A 148 16.29 9.48 -14.71
C GLY A 148 15.64 8.37 -15.53
N HIS A 149 16.43 7.68 -16.34
CA HIS A 149 16.02 6.60 -17.24
C HIS A 149 16.74 5.28 -16.91
N GLY A 150 16.39 4.21 -17.61
CA GLY A 150 17.05 2.90 -17.46
C GLY A 150 16.71 2.10 -16.21
N PHE A 151 15.72 2.51 -15.40
CA PHE A 151 15.31 1.80 -14.17
C PHE A 151 14.29 0.67 -14.41
N GLY A 152 13.77 0.54 -15.63
CA GLY A 152 12.85 -0.53 -16.00
C GLY A 152 13.56 -1.86 -16.28
N PRO A 153 12.80 -2.94 -16.55
CA PRO A 153 13.36 -4.24 -16.90
C PRO A 153 14.33 -4.16 -18.10
N GLY A 154 15.53 -4.73 -17.96
CA GLY A 154 16.58 -4.71 -18.97
C GLY A 154 17.34 -3.37 -19.09
N GLY A 155 16.98 -2.35 -18.33
CA GLY A 155 17.67 -1.05 -18.33
C GLY A 155 18.96 -1.07 -17.51
N GLU A 156 19.89 -0.17 -17.85
CA GLU A 156 21.22 -0.04 -17.23
C GLU A 156 21.18 0.23 -15.72
N ASN A 157 20.11 0.90 -15.23
CA ASN A 157 19.91 1.25 -13.84
C ASN A 157 18.87 0.35 -13.14
N GLN A 158 18.48 -0.78 -13.76
CA GLN A 158 17.46 -1.69 -13.21
C GLN A 158 17.78 -2.13 -11.78
N ALA A 159 19.05 -2.47 -11.51
CA ALA A 159 19.48 -2.93 -10.18
C ALA A 159 19.31 -1.87 -9.07
N MET A 160 19.22 -0.60 -9.43
CA MET A 160 18.98 0.51 -8.50
C MET A 160 17.49 0.80 -8.27
N ASN A 161 16.60 0.09 -8.94
CA ASN A 161 15.15 0.26 -8.76
C ASN A 161 14.65 -0.57 -7.60
N HIS A 162 14.50 0.05 -6.45
CA HIS A 162 13.91 -0.53 -5.24
C HIS A 162 12.49 0.00 -4.95
N ALA A 163 11.85 0.67 -5.90
CA ALA A 163 10.48 1.18 -5.74
C ALA A 163 9.43 0.16 -6.19
N ASP A 164 9.31 -0.07 -7.51
CA ASP A 164 8.27 -0.95 -8.04
C ASP A 164 8.46 -2.43 -7.62
N PRO A 165 9.68 -3.02 -7.63
CA PRO A 165 9.86 -4.40 -7.20
C PRO A 165 9.48 -4.60 -5.74
N TRP A 166 9.86 -3.66 -4.87
CA TRP A 166 9.51 -3.71 -3.45
C TRP A 166 7.99 -3.59 -3.24
N LEU A 167 7.31 -2.66 -3.94
CA LEU A 167 5.87 -2.51 -3.85
C LEU A 167 5.15 -3.78 -4.29
N ARG A 168 5.57 -4.41 -5.40
CA ARG A 168 5.01 -5.69 -5.86
C ARG A 168 5.18 -6.79 -4.81
N THR A 169 6.36 -6.88 -4.21
CA THR A 169 6.62 -7.84 -3.12
C THR A 169 5.69 -7.60 -1.93
N ALA A 170 5.58 -6.34 -1.47
CA ALA A 170 4.75 -6.01 -0.31
C ALA A 170 3.25 -6.24 -0.57
N LEU A 171 2.76 -5.91 -1.78
CA LEU A 171 1.37 -6.13 -2.17
C LEU A 171 1.06 -7.62 -2.36
N GLY A 172 1.96 -8.37 -3.01
CA GLY A 172 1.82 -9.83 -3.16
C GLY A 172 1.82 -10.55 -1.82
N PHE A 173 2.64 -10.09 -0.86
CA PHE A 173 2.68 -10.65 0.49
C PHE A 173 1.33 -10.61 1.21
N ILE A 174 0.49 -9.62 0.93
CA ILE A 174 -0.87 -9.50 1.48
C ILE A 174 -1.97 -10.02 0.54
N GLY A 175 -1.63 -10.48 -0.69
CA GLY A 175 -2.55 -11.14 -1.63
C GLY A 175 -3.06 -10.27 -2.78
N ILE A 176 -2.32 -9.22 -3.14
CA ILE A 176 -2.56 -8.43 -4.36
C ILE A 176 -1.46 -8.78 -5.36
N ASP A 177 -1.69 -9.84 -6.15
CA ASP A 177 -0.68 -10.40 -7.06
C ASP A 177 -0.79 -9.83 -8.48
N GLU A 178 -1.99 -9.38 -8.88
CA GLU A 178 -2.21 -8.70 -10.17
C GLU A 178 -1.84 -7.21 -10.06
N VAL A 179 -0.56 -6.91 -10.38
CA VAL A 179 0.04 -5.58 -10.24
C VAL A 179 0.72 -5.12 -11.54
#